data_b1857ba9b8202d840f4b7f58131b5980
#
_entry.id   b1857ba9b8202d840f4b7f58131b5980
#
_cell.length_a   1.000
_cell.length_b   1.000
_cell.length_c   1.000
_cell.angle_alpha   90.00
_cell.angle_beta   90.00
_cell.angle_gamma   90.00
#
_symmetry.space_group_name_H-M   'P 1'
#
loop_
_entity.id
_entity.type
_entity.pdbx_description
1 polymer ?
#
loop_
_entity_poly.entity_id
_entity_poly.type
_entity_poly.pdbx_seq_one_letter_code
_entity_poly.pdbx_strand_id
1 'polypeptide(L)'
;MKRLLFFTICAISFVIHINAQKRVVDSVDNSPITSASIFDGSGNVVGFTTQDGDFSAVPDSEYPITIRCMGYEPLTISYPENKEWQLKPLFYELSEIVVDPAKRNVLKQTFYIREYYSLSSNTDTITYFIEHMAERFVPLTKEGKFGGKTKPQILNTRCYTRHKIAEKDSFTVASKTNIPPILSFLDIKDKMISAPESFKGKTDNLYEKPGKSGMSMIYKQNSQIFSMIEDYLAEKKSHSASFFPLKMLGFDISLNQLITKYIYQVNDKGEYMPGDLLEASITVQGDGKGKYIRKILNSDKPILIRLVVEAYVADNEYLTKEDAKEDYKNKPSYIKFEIPSIVPPLTPAIQQLVQQAKATSKK
;
A
#
# COMPACT_ATOMS: atom_id res chain seq x y z
N MET A 1 51.22 -15.80 -24.03
CA MET A 1 51.08 -14.95 -22.86
C MET A 1 50.08 -13.81 -23.05
N LYS A 2 50.08 -12.97 -24.08
CA LYS A 2 49.12 -11.86 -24.26
C LYS A 2 47.63 -12.28 -24.30
N ARG A 3 47.28 -13.43 -24.88
CA ARG A 3 45.90 -13.94 -24.92
C ARG A 3 45.40 -14.46 -23.58
N LEU A 4 46.28 -15.03 -22.76
CA LEU A 4 45.96 -15.52 -21.43
C LEU A 4 45.67 -14.33 -20.46
N LEU A 5 46.46 -13.25 -20.59
CA LEU A 5 46.29 -12.01 -19.79
C LEU A 5 44.95 -11.35 -20.11
N PHE A 6 44.51 -11.34 -21.38
CA PHE A 6 43.26 -10.77 -21.80
C PHE A 6 42.05 -11.54 -21.23
N PHE A 7 42.10 -12.87 -21.21
CA PHE A 7 41.07 -13.72 -20.60
C PHE A 7 40.99 -13.52 -19.09
N THR A 8 42.10 -13.37 -18.43
CA THR A 8 42.15 -13.12 -16.96
C THR A 8 41.59 -11.75 -16.61
N ILE A 9 41.87 -10.72 -17.39
CA ILE A 9 41.31 -9.37 -17.19
C ILE A 9 39.78 -9.33 -17.45
N CYS A 10 39.29 -10.04 -18.51
CA CYS A 10 37.86 -10.16 -18.76
C CYS A 10 37.15 -10.98 -17.65
N ALA A 11 37.75 -12.04 -17.14
CA ALA A 11 37.18 -12.81 -16.02
C ALA A 11 37.11 -11.99 -14.72
N ILE A 12 38.12 -11.17 -14.43
CA ILE A 12 38.12 -10.26 -13.26
C ILE A 12 37.09 -9.13 -13.43
N SER A 13 36.88 -8.62 -14.64
CA SER A 13 35.86 -7.59 -14.90
C SER A 13 34.43 -8.10 -14.70
N PHE A 14 34.18 -9.41 -14.88
CA PHE A 14 32.87 -10.01 -14.64
C PHE A 14 32.55 -10.23 -13.15
N VAL A 15 33.56 -10.25 -12.29
CA VAL A 15 33.39 -10.48 -10.83
C VAL A 15 33.05 -9.19 -10.06
N ILE A 16 33.23 -7.99 -10.66
CA ILE A 16 33.10 -6.72 -9.96
C ILE A 16 31.66 -6.16 -9.96
N HIS A 17 30.70 -6.79 -10.65
CA HIS A 17 29.31 -6.36 -10.67
C HIS A 17 28.37 -7.26 -9.89
N ILE A 18 28.84 -7.86 -8.77
CA ILE A 18 27.93 -8.32 -7.74
C ILE A 18 27.48 -7.08 -6.97
N ASN A 19 26.55 -6.33 -7.55
CA ASN A 19 25.68 -5.45 -6.76
C ASN A 19 25.06 -6.35 -5.71
N ALA A 20 25.48 -6.22 -4.47
CA ALA A 20 24.92 -6.96 -3.37
C ALA A 20 23.45 -6.55 -3.26
N GLN A 21 22.59 -7.34 -3.89
CA GLN A 21 21.16 -7.16 -3.88
C GLN A 21 20.71 -7.27 -2.43
N LYS A 22 20.05 -6.25 -1.93
CA LYS A 22 19.57 -6.18 -0.57
C LYS A 22 18.26 -6.94 -0.50
N ARG A 23 18.05 -7.73 0.55
CA ARG A 23 16.90 -8.61 0.67
C ARG A 23 16.17 -8.42 1.98
N VAL A 24 14.84 -8.50 1.94
CA VAL A 24 13.96 -8.45 3.11
C VAL A 24 13.27 -9.81 3.26
N VAL A 25 13.37 -10.39 4.45
CA VAL A 25 12.82 -11.71 4.76
C VAL A 25 12.03 -11.70 6.07
N ASP A 26 11.19 -12.70 6.23
CA ASP A 26 10.47 -12.98 7.48
C ASP A 26 11.45 -13.53 8.53
N SER A 27 11.43 -13.00 9.75
CA SER A 27 12.33 -13.42 10.83
C SER A 27 12.05 -14.82 11.38
N VAL A 28 10.90 -15.42 11.06
CA VAL A 28 10.49 -16.72 11.59
C VAL A 28 10.91 -17.85 10.66
N ASP A 29 10.64 -17.71 9.36
CA ASP A 29 10.83 -18.79 8.38
C ASP A 29 11.80 -18.42 7.23
N ASN A 30 12.38 -17.22 7.26
CA ASN A 30 13.27 -16.66 6.24
C ASN A 30 12.64 -16.59 4.84
N SER A 31 11.31 -16.68 4.74
CA SER A 31 10.63 -16.49 3.46
C SER A 31 10.77 -15.05 2.97
N PRO A 32 10.87 -14.82 1.64
CA PRO A 32 11.00 -13.49 1.09
C PRO A 32 9.74 -12.65 1.36
N ILE A 33 9.92 -11.38 1.70
CA ILE A 33 8.82 -10.44 1.90
C ILE A 33 8.62 -9.60 0.64
N THR A 34 7.56 -9.92 -0.08
CA THR A 34 7.14 -9.23 -1.30
C THR A 34 6.46 -7.91 -0.99
N SER A 35 6.73 -6.88 -1.81
CA SER A 35 6.04 -5.58 -1.78
C SER A 35 6.19 -4.82 -0.45
N ALA A 36 7.26 -5.08 0.31
CA ALA A 36 7.63 -4.22 1.41
C ALA A 36 8.00 -2.83 0.88
N SER A 37 7.47 -1.79 1.50
CA SER A 37 7.67 -0.40 1.11
C SER A 37 8.91 0.15 1.82
N ILE A 38 9.77 0.85 1.08
CA ILE A 38 10.99 1.43 1.59
C ILE A 38 10.83 2.94 1.59
N PHE A 39 10.96 3.55 2.76
CA PHE A 39 10.87 4.99 2.98
C PHE A 39 12.27 5.53 3.29
N ASP A 40 12.62 6.68 2.71
CA ASP A 40 13.85 7.42 3.05
C ASP A 40 13.70 8.20 4.37
N GLY A 41 14.78 8.82 4.83
CA GLY A 41 14.80 9.67 6.01
C GLY A 41 13.96 10.95 5.91
N SER A 42 13.42 11.25 4.73
CA SER A 42 12.50 12.36 4.47
C SER A 42 11.03 11.93 4.39
N GLY A 43 10.75 10.62 4.49
CA GLY A 43 9.41 10.05 4.40
C GLY A 43 8.91 9.80 2.98
N ASN A 44 9.78 9.90 1.97
CA ASN A 44 9.41 9.54 0.61
C ASN A 44 9.45 8.01 0.45
N VAL A 45 8.51 7.47 -0.33
CA VAL A 45 8.59 6.09 -0.80
C VAL A 45 9.66 6.01 -1.88
N VAL A 46 10.75 5.29 -1.63
CA VAL A 46 11.89 5.19 -2.55
C VAL A 46 11.95 3.85 -3.29
N GLY A 47 11.21 2.85 -2.86
CA GLY A 47 11.15 1.56 -3.52
C GLY A 47 10.22 0.55 -2.86
N PHE A 48 10.18 -0.62 -3.49
CA PHE A 48 9.45 -1.78 -3.01
C PHE A 48 10.29 -3.04 -3.22
N THR A 49 10.10 -4.03 -2.36
CA THR A 49 10.70 -5.34 -2.58
C THR A 49 10.00 -6.11 -3.71
N THR A 50 10.77 -6.91 -4.45
CA THR A 50 10.29 -7.84 -5.47
C THR A 50 9.61 -9.07 -4.83
N GLN A 51 9.18 -10.02 -5.66
CA GLN A 51 8.66 -11.32 -5.18
C GLN A 51 9.70 -12.10 -4.37
N ASP A 52 10.99 -11.96 -4.72
CA ASP A 52 12.11 -12.62 -4.02
C ASP A 52 12.58 -11.83 -2.78
N GLY A 53 11.87 -10.77 -2.40
CA GLY A 53 12.23 -9.91 -1.28
C GLY A 53 13.36 -8.93 -1.58
N ASP A 54 13.87 -8.93 -2.80
CA ASP A 54 14.98 -8.09 -3.21
C ASP A 54 14.55 -6.65 -3.52
N PHE A 55 15.42 -5.69 -3.29
CA PHE A 55 15.20 -4.31 -3.74
C PHE A 55 16.49 -3.64 -4.21
N SER A 56 16.34 -2.63 -5.05
CA SER A 56 17.46 -1.84 -5.55
C SER A 56 18.18 -1.13 -4.41
N ALA A 57 19.50 -1.02 -4.50
CA ALA A 57 20.27 -0.27 -3.52
C ALA A 57 19.77 1.17 -3.40
N VAL A 58 19.49 1.58 -2.17
CA VAL A 58 19.14 2.96 -1.84
C VAL A 58 20.46 3.71 -1.64
N PRO A 59 20.65 4.90 -2.22
CA PRO A 59 21.83 5.72 -1.99
C PRO A 59 22.07 5.99 -0.51
N ASP A 60 23.32 6.03 -0.08
CA ASP A 60 23.70 6.26 1.33
C ASP A 60 23.15 7.59 1.87
N SER A 61 22.99 8.59 1.00
CA SER A 61 22.41 9.89 1.35
C SER A 61 20.91 9.85 1.73
N GLU A 62 20.21 8.77 1.43
CA GLU A 62 18.78 8.59 1.74
C GLU A 62 18.53 7.88 3.09
N TYR A 63 19.61 7.40 3.74
CA TYR A 63 19.50 6.83 5.08
C TYR A 63 19.30 7.91 6.16
N PRO A 64 18.62 7.60 7.27
CA PRO A 64 18.04 6.28 7.61
C PRO A 64 16.87 5.92 6.72
N ILE A 65 16.72 4.62 6.40
CA ILE A 65 15.54 4.12 5.70
C ILE A 65 14.62 3.36 6.67
N THR A 66 13.33 3.35 6.37
CA THR A 66 12.36 2.53 7.10
C THR A 66 11.68 1.57 6.13
N ILE A 67 11.75 0.28 6.45
CA ILE A 67 11.06 -0.78 5.71
C ILE A 67 9.73 -1.06 6.42
N ARG A 68 8.64 -1.05 5.66
CA ARG A 68 7.29 -1.34 6.13
C ARG A 68 6.64 -2.39 5.25
N CYS A 69 6.01 -3.36 5.87
CA CYS A 69 5.14 -4.31 5.19
C CYS A 69 3.94 -4.62 6.07
N MET A 70 2.78 -4.70 5.47
CA MET A 70 1.54 -5.11 6.15
C MET A 70 1.74 -6.48 6.80
N GLY A 71 1.35 -6.62 8.08
CA GLY A 71 1.55 -7.83 8.88
C GLY A 71 2.92 -7.94 9.56
N TYR A 72 3.75 -6.89 9.49
CA TYR A 72 5.09 -6.86 10.08
C TYR A 72 5.35 -5.58 10.85
N GLU A 73 6.20 -5.67 11.90
CA GLU A 73 6.72 -4.49 12.59
C GLU A 73 7.61 -3.68 11.64
N PRO A 74 7.51 -2.33 11.62
CA PRO A 74 8.39 -1.49 10.84
C PRO A 74 9.85 -1.62 11.32
N LEU A 75 10.79 -1.70 10.37
CA LEU A 75 12.23 -1.75 10.65
C LEU A 75 12.91 -0.48 10.14
N THR A 76 13.56 0.28 11.05
CA THR A 76 14.39 1.42 10.67
C THR A 76 15.85 1.03 10.66
N ILE A 77 16.55 1.38 9.57
CA ILE A 77 17.94 1.04 9.29
C ILE A 77 18.72 2.34 9.15
N SER A 78 19.69 2.55 10.02
CA SER A 78 20.49 3.78 10.05
C SER A 78 21.58 3.81 8.99
N TYR A 79 22.16 2.65 8.64
CA TYR A 79 23.29 2.52 7.73
C TYR A 79 23.16 1.27 6.83
N PRO A 80 23.73 1.27 5.62
CA PRO A 80 23.59 0.18 4.64
C PRO A 80 24.49 -1.05 4.90
N GLU A 81 24.69 -1.45 6.14
CA GLU A 81 25.70 -2.45 6.53
C GLU A 81 25.33 -3.90 6.15
N ASN A 82 24.05 -4.23 6.09
CA ASN A 82 23.60 -5.61 5.85
C ASN A 82 23.11 -5.83 4.41
N LYS A 83 23.24 -7.07 3.97
CA LYS A 83 22.64 -7.55 2.70
C LYS A 83 21.22 -8.09 2.88
N GLU A 84 20.88 -8.50 4.10
CA GLU A 84 19.60 -9.07 4.45
C GLU A 84 19.03 -8.44 5.72
N TRP A 85 17.74 -8.11 5.70
CA TRP A 85 17.00 -7.57 6.83
C TRP A 85 15.80 -8.44 7.14
N GLN A 86 15.62 -8.73 8.42
CA GLN A 86 14.53 -9.56 8.92
C GLN A 86 13.44 -8.68 9.50
N LEU A 87 12.20 -8.81 9.01
CA LEU A 87 11.02 -8.20 9.60
C LEU A 87 10.35 -9.19 10.56
N LYS A 88 9.91 -8.69 11.70
CA LYS A 88 9.15 -9.48 12.68
C LYS A 88 7.66 -9.42 12.34
N PRO A 89 6.97 -10.57 12.26
CA PRO A 89 5.51 -10.58 12.12
C PRO A 89 4.84 -9.84 13.27
N LEU A 90 3.76 -9.11 12.97
CA LEU A 90 2.87 -8.55 13.98
C LEU A 90 2.08 -9.67 14.65
N PHE A 91 1.87 -9.53 15.95
CA PHE A 91 0.94 -10.37 16.70
C PHE A 91 -0.41 -9.65 16.80
N TYR A 92 -1.49 -10.34 16.42
CA TYR A 92 -2.84 -9.83 16.51
C TYR A 92 -3.51 -10.42 17.75
N GLU A 93 -4.05 -9.54 18.59
CA GLU A 93 -5.00 -9.97 19.64
C GLU A 93 -6.34 -10.22 18.95
N LEU A 94 -6.68 -11.48 18.79
CA LEU A 94 -7.85 -11.92 18.04
C LEU A 94 -9.04 -12.02 18.98
N SER A 95 -10.14 -11.35 18.65
CA SER A 95 -11.40 -11.45 19.37
C SER A 95 -12.33 -12.44 18.66
N GLU A 96 -12.89 -13.39 19.41
CA GLU A 96 -13.94 -14.26 18.87
C GLU A 96 -15.26 -13.46 18.81
N ILE A 97 -15.78 -13.24 17.60
CA ILE A 97 -17.09 -12.62 17.39
C ILE A 97 -18.05 -13.69 16.91
N VAL A 98 -18.95 -14.13 17.77
CA VAL A 98 -20.05 -15.03 17.41
C VAL A 98 -21.22 -14.19 16.88
N VAL A 99 -21.53 -14.33 15.59
CA VAL A 99 -22.63 -13.64 14.94
C VAL A 99 -23.66 -14.64 14.44
N ASP A 100 -24.95 -14.35 14.65
CA ASP A 100 -26.05 -15.05 13.97
C ASP A 100 -26.36 -14.40 12.61
N PRO A 101 -25.84 -14.96 11.48
CA PRO A 101 -26.02 -14.37 10.16
C PRO A 101 -27.47 -14.37 9.67
N ALA A 102 -28.35 -15.17 10.28
CA ALA A 102 -29.76 -15.27 9.89
C ALA A 102 -30.52 -13.97 10.19
N LYS A 103 -30.11 -13.24 11.22
CA LYS A 103 -30.75 -11.99 11.63
C LYS A 103 -29.95 -10.75 11.19
N ARG A 104 -28.62 -10.86 11.13
CA ARG A 104 -27.72 -9.76 10.79
C ARG A 104 -26.93 -10.12 9.53
N ASN A 105 -27.46 -9.73 8.40
CA ASN A 105 -27.03 -10.20 7.09
C ASN A 105 -26.20 -9.18 6.28
N VAL A 106 -25.84 -8.07 6.92
CA VAL A 106 -24.92 -7.07 6.37
C VAL A 106 -23.85 -6.77 7.39
N LEU A 107 -22.59 -6.78 6.94
CA LEU A 107 -21.46 -6.33 7.71
C LEU A 107 -21.14 -4.88 7.31
N LYS A 108 -21.12 -3.97 8.28
CA LYS A 108 -20.56 -2.64 8.17
C LYS A 108 -19.17 -2.67 8.76
N GLN A 109 -18.16 -2.33 7.97
CA GLN A 109 -16.77 -2.25 8.41
C GLN A 109 -16.30 -0.81 8.37
N THR A 110 -15.71 -0.38 9.48
CA THR A 110 -15.05 0.92 9.58
C THR A 110 -13.55 0.74 9.47
N PHE A 111 -12.92 1.57 8.65
CA PHE A 111 -11.48 1.53 8.38
C PHE A 111 -10.80 2.83 8.79
N TYR A 112 -9.62 2.69 9.39
CA TYR A 112 -8.61 3.72 9.41
C TYR A 112 -7.61 3.46 8.28
N ILE A 113 -7.38 4.46 7.42
CA ILE A 113 -6.55 4.31 6.22
C ILE A 113 -5.42 5.35 6.25
N ARG A 114 -4.21 4.90 5.93
CA ARG A 114 -3.04 5.74 5.66
C ARG A 114 -2.64 5.63 4.20
N GLU A 115 -2.33 6.77 3.60
CA GLU A 115 -1.82 6.84 2.24
C GLU A 115 -0.52 7.65 2.22
N TYR A 116 0.48 7.10 1.53
CA TYR A 116 1.78 7.71 1.35
C TYR A 116 2.04 7.84 -0.14
N TYR A 117 2.14 9.05 -0.64
CA TYR A 117 2.44 9.33 -2.04
C TYR A 117 3.79 10.02 -2.15
N SER A 118 4.57 9.59 -3.13
CA SER A 118 5.81 10.26 -3.53
C SER A 118 5.80 10.48 -5.02
N LEU A 119 5.82 11.75 -5.42
CA LEU A 119 6.00 12.20 -6.79
C LEU A 119 7.40 12.76 -6.90
N SER A 120 8.26 12.20 -7.73
CA SER A 120 9.64 12.63 -7.82
C SER A 120 10.09 12.82 -9.27
N SER A 121 10.91 13.87 -9.48
CA SER A 121 11.74 14.10 -10.65
C SER A 121 13.20 13.90 -10.25
N ASN A 122 14.14 14.32 -11.09
CA ASN A 122 15.57 14.23 -10.76
C ASN A 122 15.96 15.09 -9.54
N THR A 123 15.28 16.22 -9.31
CA THR A 123 15.65 17.23 -8.31
C THR A 123 14.55 17.55 -7.32
N ASP A 124 13.30 17.35 -7.73
CA ASP A 124 12.14 17.82 -6.99
C ASP A 124 11.28 16.66 -6.53
N THR A 125 10.68 16.80 -5.36
CA THR A 125 9.80 15.77 -4.77
C THR A 125 8.59 16.41 -4.09
N ILE A 126 7.44 15.80 -4.27
CA ILE A 126 6.24 16.10 -3.48
C ILE A 126 5.85 14.82 -2.74
N THR A 127 5.72 14.96 -1.43
CA THR A 127 5.28 13.89 -0.53
C THR A 127 3.92 14.24 0.05
N TYR A 128 2.97 13.31 -0.03
CA TYR A 128 1.68 13.41 0.65
C TYR A 128 1.59 12.32 1.69
N PHE A 129 1.14 12.68 2.87
CA PHE A 129 0.64 11.77 3.88
C PHE A 129 -0.82 12.08 4.14
N ILE A 130 -1.68 11.10 3.96
CA ILE A 130 -3.14 11.26 4.06
C ILE A 130 -3.68 10.21 5.02
N GLU A 131 -4.56 10.63 5.91
CA GLU A 131 -5.33 9.76 6.78
C GLU A 131 -6.80 9.85 6.41
N HIS A 132 -7.49 8.70 6.41
CA HIS A 132 -8.94 8.63 6.23
C HIS A 132 -9.59 7.77 7.30
N MET A 133 -10.84 8.12 7.62
CA MET A 133 -11.83 7.18 8.14
C MET A 133 -12.80 6.86 7.02
N ALA A 134 -13.09 5.59 6.84
CA ALA A 134 -13.98 5.12 5.77
C ALA A 134 -14.86 3.97 6.25
N GLU A 135 -16.02 3.79 5.63
CA GLU A 135 -16.92 2.66 5.86
C GLU A 135 -17.20 1.92 4.58
N ARG A 136 -17.44 0.62 4.69
CA ARG A 136 -18.08 -0.19 3.65
C ARG A 136 -19.19 -1.06 4.22
N PHE A 137 -20.13 -1.44 3.36
CA PHE A 137 -21.22 -2.34 3.68
C PHE A 137 -21.12 -3.59 2.82
N VAL A 138 -20.96 -4.75 3.44
CA VAL A 138 -20.76 -6.04 2.77
C VAL A 138 -21.97 -6.93 3.03
N PRO A 139 -22.80 -7.28 2.02
CA PRO A 139 -23.85 -8.27 2.18
C PRO A 139 -23.24 -9.64 2.48
N LEU A 140 -23.60 -10.25 3.60
CA LEU A 140 -23.14 -11.58 4.00
C LEU A 140 -23.99 -12.69 3.35
N THR A 141 -25.24 -12.38 3.00
CA THR A 141 -26.19 -13.28 2.35
C THR A 141 -26.85 -12.60 1.13
N LYS A 142 -27.58 -13.36 0.34
CA LYS A 142 -28.36 -12.80 -0.79
C LYS A 142 -29.42 -11.81 -0.32
N GLU A 143 -30.03 -12.06 0.82
CA GLU A 143 -31.06 -11.24 1.46
C GLU A 143 -30.49 -9.91 1.95
N GLY A 144 -29.23 -9.87 2.36
CA GLY A 144 -28.53 -8.66 2.77
C GLY A 144 -28.24 -7.66 1.64
N LYS A 145 -28.39 -8.06 0.37
CA LYS A 145 -28.16 -7.14 -0.76
C LYS A 145 -29.22 -6.04 -0.79
N PHE A 146 -28.79 -4.79 -0.80
CA PHE A 146 -29.65 -3.61 -0.93
C PHE A 146 -29.12 -2.67 -2.01
N GLY A 147 -29.95 -2.45 -3.04
CA GLY A 147 -29.74 -1.50 -4.17
C GLY A 147 -28.34 -1.50 -4.76
N GLY A 148 -28.08 -1.54 -6.00
CA GLY A 148 -26.79 -1.39 -6.67
C GLY A 148 -25.52 -1.83 -5.91
N LYS A 149 -24.32 -1.56 -6.46
CA LYS A 149 -23.08 -1.67 -5.69
C LYS A 149 -23.02 -0.55 -4.68
N THR A 150 -23.04 -0.89 -3.39
CA THR A 150 -22.68 0.07 -2.32
C THR A 150 -21.21 0.42 -2.48
N LYS A 151 -20.91 1.71 -2.63
CA LYS A 151 -19.53 2.21 -2.69
C LYS A 151 -19.03 2.48 -1.28
N PRO A 152 -17.74 2.26 -1.01
CA PRO A 152 -17.12 2.72 0.21
C PRO A 152 -17.32 4.23 0.41
N GLN A 153 -17.55 4.65 1.62
CA GLN A 153 -17.78 6.05 1.98
C GLN A 153 -16.60 6.59 2.78
N ILE A 154 -15.98 7.67 2.31
CA ILE A 154 -15.00 8.40 3.09
C ILE A 154 -15.73 9.35 4.05
N LEU A 155 -15.49 9.20 5.34
CA LEU A 155 -16.17 9.93 6.41
C LEU A 155 -15.35 11.09 6.94
N ASN A 156 -14.02 10.96 6.95
CA ASN A 156 -13.11 12.00 7.38
C ASN A 156 -11.77 11.89 6.65
N THR A 157 -11.09 13.01 6.44
CA THR A 157 -9.80 13.08 5.78
C THR A 157 -8.89 14.13 6.40
N ARG A 158 -7.61 13.79 6.58
CA ARG A 158 -6.52 14.72 6.90
C ARG A 158 -5.44 14.54 5.85
N CYS A 159 -4.91 15.63 5.31
CA CYS A 159 -3.86 15.59 4.31
C CYS A 159 -2.72 16.54 4.69
N TYR A 160 -1.50 16.01 4.67
CA TYR A 160 -0.27 16.73 4.95
C TYR A 160 0.65 16.60 3.76
N THR A 161 1.23 17.70 3.32
CA THR A 161 2.06 17.75 2.11
C THR A 161 3.39 18.41 2.41
N ARG A 162 4.45 17.84 1.84
CA ARG A 162 5.77 18.44 1.73
C ARG A 162 6.10 18.63 0.26
N HIS A 163 6.50 19.83 -0.11
CA HIS A 163 7.06 20.14 -1.43
C HIS A 163 8.51 20.49 -1.26
N LYS A 164 9.40 19.69 -1.83
CA LYS A 164 10.82 19.98 -1.98
C LYS A 164 11.07 20.31 -3.45
N ILE A 165 11.09 21.60 -3.80
CA ILE A 165 11.24 22.11 -5.16
C ILE A 165 12.36 23.16 -5.16
N ALA A 166 13.35 23.00 -6.04
CA ALA A 166 14.52 23.88 -6.16
C ALA A 166 15.19 24.11 -4.79
N GLU A 167 15.44 23.02 -4.04
CA GLU A 167 16.05 23.00 -2.69
C GLU A 167 15.24 23.70 -1.59
N LYS A 168 14.05 24.20 -1.89
CA LYS A 168 13.16 24.80 -0.89
C LYS A 168 12.14 23.79 -0.39
N ASP A 169 12.06 23.67 0.92
CA ASP A 169 11.04 22.89 1.60
C ASP A 169 9.85 23.78 1.98
N SER A 170 8.65 23.31 1.65
CA SER A 170 7.41 23.90 2.11
C SER A 170 6.44 22.81 2.59
N PHE A 171 5.64 23.13 3.61
CA PHE A 171 4.74 22.21 4.26
C PHE A 171 3.34 22.82 4.33
N THR A 172 2.33 22.02 4.01
CA THR A 172 0.93 22.46 4.05
C THR A 172 0.02 21.41 4.67
N VAL A 173 -1.06 21.86 5.29
CA VAL A 173 -2.22 21.04 5.65
C VAL A 173 -3.30 21.34 4.63
N ALA A 174 -3.72 20.32 3.87
CA ALA A 174 -4.84 20.47 2.96
C ALA A 174 -6.12 19.99 3.66
N SER A 175 -7.11 20.85 3.74
CA SER A 175 -8.48 20.45 4.04
C SER A 175 -9.10 19.90 2.76
N LYS A 176 -9.46 18.62 2.72
CA LYS A 176 -10.20 17.99 1.61
C LYS A 176 -9.66 18.34 0.20
N THR A 177 -8.93 17.42 -0.44
CA THR A 177 -8.86 17.34 -1.91
C THR A 177 -7.87 18.20 -2.70
N ASN A 178 -6.80 18.71 -2.15
CA ASN A 178 -5.68 19.11 -3.02
C ASN A 178 -4.76 17.91 -3.40
N ILE A 179 -5.30 16.69 -3.34
CA ILE A 179 -4.66 15.54 -3.96
C ILE A 179 -4.66 15.83 -5.47
N PRO A 180 -3.52 15.78 -6.14
CA PRO A 180 -3.49 15.97 -7.59
C PRO A 180 -4.53 15.07 -8.26
N PRO A 181 -5.30 15.57 -9.25
CA PRO A 181 -6.33 14.79 -9.94
C PRO A 181 -5.85 13.44 -10.46
N ILE A 182 -4.55 13.32 -10.72
CA ILE A 182 -3.85 12.12 -11.15
C ILE A 182 -4.05 10.93 -10.20
N LEU A 183 -4.15 11.17 -8.89
CA LEU A 183 -4.28 10.12 -7.88
C LEU A 183 -5.75 9.68 -7.71
N SER A 184 -6.70 10.54 -8.05
CA SER A 184 -8.12 10.20 -8.05
C SER A 184 -8.50 9.27 -9.22
N PHE A 185 -7.70 9.23 -10.31
CA PHE A 185 -7.94 8.34 -11.44
C PHE A 185 -7.61 6.88 -11.16
N LEU A 186 -6.78 6.60 -10.16
CA LEU A 186 -6.34 5.24 -9.88
C LEU A 186 -7.43 4.41 -9.19
N ASP A 187 -8.46 5.06 -8.62
CA ASP A 187 -9.61 4.43 -7.92
C ASP A 187 -9.22 3.24 -7.03
N ILE A 188 -8.02 3.38 -6.43
CA ILE A 188 -7.33 2.30 -5.74
C ILE A 188 -8.05 2.00 -4.42
N LYS A 189 -8.61 3.05 -3.79
CA LYS A 189 -9.34 2.95 -2.52
C LYS A 189 -10.53 2.00 -2.60
N ASP A 190 -11.30 2.07 -3.69
CA ASP A 190 -12.45 1.21 -3.89
C ASP A 190 -12.03 -0.28 -3.99
N LYS A 191 -10.85 -0.57 -4.55
CA LYS A 191 -10.33 -1.94 -4.63
C LYS A 191 -9.86 -2.45 -3.27
N MET A 192 -9.16 -1.65 -2.49
CA MET A 192 -8.70 -2.01 -1.14
C MET A 192 -9.85 -2.33 -0.21
N ILE A 193 -10.84 -1.43 -0.19
CA ILE A 193 -11.99 -1.58 0.69
C ILE A 193 -12.91 -2.70 0.18
N SER A 194 -12.82 -3.06 -1.10
CA SER A 194 -13.54 -4.16 -1.74
C SER A 194 -12.71 -5.45 -1.78
N ALA A 195 -12.16 -5.87 -0.62
CA ALA A 195 -11.38 -7.11 -0.53
C ALA A 195 -12.10 -8.27 -1.25
N PRO A 196 -11.38 -9.10 -2.04
CA PRO A 196 -12.02 -10.10 -2.86
C PRO A 196 -12.72 -11.15 -2.01
N GLU A 197 -14.01 -11.31 -2.22
CA GLU A 197 -14.81 -12.38 -1.60
C GLU A 197 -14.50 -13.76 -2.21
N SER A 198 -13.68 -13.82 -3.27
CA SER A 198 -13.50 -15.00 -4.11
C SER A 198 -12.60 -16.09 -3.51
N PHE A 199 -12.02 -15.87 -2.34
CA PHE A 199 -11.06 -16.78 -1.71
C PHE A 199 -11.60 -17.49 -0.48
N LYS A 200 -12.91 -17.68 -0.38
CA LYS A 200 -13.51 -18.44 0.71
C LYS A 200 -12.98 -19.88 0.70
N GLY A 201 -12.30 -20.28 1.76
CA GLY A 201 -12.02 -21.67 2.09
C GLY A 201 -10.84 -22.35 1.39
N LYS A 202 -9.79 -21.61 0.97
CA LYS A 202 -8.53 -22.23 0.51
C LYS A 202 -7.36 -21.69 1.31
N THR A 203 -6.84 -22.52 2.14
CA THR A 203 -5.75 -22.20 3.06
C THR A 203 -4.65 -23.24 2.90
N ASP A 204 -3.77 -23.02 1.95
CA ASP A 204 -2.53 -23.78 1.80
C ASP A 204 -1.36 -22.97 2.35
N ASN A 205 -0.37 -23.61 2.96
CA ASN A 205 0.70 -22.93 3.69
C ASN A 205 1.47 -21.89 2.89
N LEU A 206 1.74 -22.15 1.63
CA LEU A 206 2.26 -21.20 0.65
C LEU A 206 1.83 -21.70 -0.73
N TYR A 207 1.08 -20.89 -1.46
CA TYR A 207 0.61 -21.28 -2.76
C TYR A 207 0.70 -20.10 -3.74
N GLU A 208 1.38 -20.32 -4.85
CA GLU A 208 1.43 -19.39 -5.96
C GLU A 208 0.52 -19.89 -7.06
N LYS A 209 -0.39 -19.06 -7.54
CA LYS A 209 -1.30 -19.36 -8.62
C LYS A 209 -1.23 -18.29 -9.69
N PRO A 210 -0.94 -18.65 -10.96
CA PRO A 210 -1.12 -17.74 -12.07
C PRO A 210 -2.58 -17.25 -12.08
N GLY A 211 -2.77 -15.94 -11.98
CA GLY A 211 -4.07 -15.32 -12.07
C GLY A 211 -4.55 -15.18 -13.52
N LYS A 212 -5.73 -14.62 -13.69
CA LYS A 212 -6.25 -14.27 -15.01
C LYS A 212 -5.45 -13.10 -15.58
N SER A 213 -4.99 -13.21 -16.84
CA SER A 213 -4.41 -12.09 -17.60
C SER A 213 -3.20 -11.40 -16.96
N GLY A 214 -2.23 -12.15 -16.45
CA GLY A 214 -0.97 -11.62 -15.91
C GLY A 214 -1.07 -11.18 -14.46
N MET A 215 -1.97 -11.71 -13.70
CA MET A 215 -2.04 -11.58 -12.25
C MET A 215 -1.37 -12.80 -11.62
N SER A 216 -0.43 -12.57 -10.70
CA SER A 216 0.10 -13.59 -9.80
C SER A 216 -0.57 -13.47 -8.44
N MET A 217 -0.80 -14.59 -7.77
CA MET A 217 -1.43 -14.65 -6.46
C MET A 217 -0.64 -15.56 -5.55
N ILE A 218 -0.24 -15.04 -4.42
CA ILE A 218 0.54 -15.75 -3.40
C ILE A 218 -0.29 -15.82 -2.13
N TYR A 219 -0.40 -17.02 -1.56
CA TYR A 219 -1.07 -17.24 -0.29
C TYR A 219 -0.06 -17.72 0.74
N LYS A 220 -0.15 -17.18 1.95
CA LYS A 220 0.60 -17.69 3.11
C LYS A 220 -0.36 -17.81 4.27
N GLN A 221 -0.34 -18.96 4.94
CA GLN A 221 -1.12 -19.20 6.13
C GLN A 221 -0.25 -19.71 7.27
N ASN A 222 -0.54 -19.22 8.47
CA ASN A 222 -0.17 -19.88 9.72
C ASN A 222 -1.45 -20.34 10.45
N SER A 223 -1.35 -20.81 11.68
CA SER A 223 -2.49 -21.32 12.45
C SER A 223 -3.63 -20.29 12.69
N GLN A 224 -3.36 -18.99 12.56
CA GLN A 224 -4.30 -17.92 12.92
C GLN A 224 -4.52 -16.91 11.82
N ILE A 225 -3.57 -16.79 10.89
CA ILE A 225 -3.54 -15.71 9.89
C ILE A 225 -3.44 -16.30 8.49
N PHE A 226 -4.28 -15.83 7.60
CA PHE A 226 -4.20 -16.04 6.16
C PHE A 226 -3.81 -14.73 5.47
N SER A 227 -2.70 -14.74 4.75
CA SER A 227 -2.22 -13.60 3.99
C SER A 227 -2.32 -13.92 2.50
N MET A 228 -2.87 -12.99 1.73
CA MET A 228 -3.03 -13.09 0.28
C MET A 228 -2.40 -11.89 -0.39
N ILE A 229 -1.57 -12.14 -1.40
CA ILE A 229 -0.92 -11.12 -2.22
C ILE A 229 -1.36 -11.32 -3.67
N GLU A 230 -1.82 -10.25 -4.31
CA GLU A 230 -2.18 -10.21 -5.72
C GLU A 230 -1.30 -9.21 -6.45
N ASP A 231 -0.47 -9.71 -7.38
CA ASP A 231 0.31 -8.87 -8.31
C ASP A 231 -0.42 -8.79 -9.64
N TYR A 232 -0.95 -7.62 -9.96
CA TYR A 232 -1.73 -7.39 -11.18
C TYR A 232 -0.88 -7.21 -12.43
N LEU A 233 0.44 -7.09 -12.29
CA LEU A 233 1.37 -6.83 -13.40
C LEU A 233 2.50 -7.85 -13.50
N ALA A 234 2.40 -8.99 -12.83
CA ALA A 234 3.46 -10.02 -12.75
C ALA A 234 4.01 -10.43 -14.11
N GLU A 235 3.16 -10.55 -15.13
CA GLU A 235 3.57 -10.93 -16.50
C GLU A 235 3.73 -9.74 -17.45
N LYS A 236 3.43 -8.51 -16.99
CA LYS A 236 3.42 -7.29 -17.81
C LYS A 236 4.49 -6.32 -17.33
N LYS A 237 5.35 -5.89 -18.24
CA LYS A 237 6.35 -4.85 -17.92
C LYS A 237 5.74 -3.51 -17.55
N SER A 238 4.57 -3.18 -18.08
CA SER A 238 3.83 -1.96 -17.75
C SER A 238 2.39 -2.03 -18.22
N HIS A 239 1.52 -1.27 -17.55
CA HIS A 239 0.12 -1.10 -17.94
C HIS A 239 -0.24 0.39 -17.95
N SER A 240 -0.90 0.85 -19.00
CA SER A 240 -1.41 2.22 -19.03
C SER A 240 -2.62 2.37 -18.10
N ALA A 241 -2.48 3.21 -17.09
CA ALA A 241 -3.58 3.55 -16.19
C ALA A 241 -4.53 4.60 -16.78
N SER A 242 -4.14 5.27 -17.87
CA SER A 242 -4.94 6.32 -18.50
C SER A 242 -5.66 5.79 -19.73
N PHE A 243 -6.96 5.97 -19.80
CA PHE A 243 -7.71 5.70 -21.03
C PHE A 243 -7.48 6.81 -22.07
N PHE A 244 -7.71 6.50 -23.34
CA PHE A 244 -7.34 7.34 -24.48
C PHE A 244 -7.71 8.83 -24.36
N PRO A 245 -8.95 9.23 -23.97
CA PRO A 245 -9.28 10.65 -23.82
C PRO A 245 -8.41 11.40 -22.82
N LEU A 246 -8.05 10.77 -21.69
CA LEU A 246 -7.17 11.39 -20.70
C LEU A 246 -5.75 11.58 -21.22
N LYS A 247 -5.24 10.62 -22.02
CA LYS A 247 -3.93 10.77 -22.67
C LYS A 247 -3.90 11.96 -23.61
N MET A 248 -4.96 12.17 -24.40
CA MET A 248 -5.09 13.34 -25.29
C MET A 248 -5.09 14.65 -24.50
N LEU A 249 -5.65 14.66 -23.31
CA LEU A 249 -5.62 15.79 -22.39
C LEU A 249 -4.27 15.96 -21.66
N GLY A 250 -3.29 15.10 -21.94
CA GLY A 250 -1.96 15.18 -21.33
C GLY A 250 -1.86 14.52 -19.95
N PHE A 251 -2.81 13.66 -19.61
CA PHE A 251 -2.75 12.77 -18.43
C PHE A 251 -2.35 11.38 -18.90
N ASP A 252 -1.06 11.08 -18.94
CA ASP A 252 -0.54 9.76 -19.30
C ASP A 252 0.27 9.19 -18.14
N ILE A 253 -0.23 8.08 -17.58
CA ILE A 253 0.40 7.33 -16.50
C ILE A 253 0.61 5.90 -16.97
N SER A 254 1.81 5.40 -16.77
CA SER A 254 2.18 4.01 -17.02
C SER A 254 2.55 3.34 -15.70
N LEU A 255 1.75 2.37 -15.25
CA LEU A 255 2.06 1.58 -14.05
C LEU A 255 3.01 0.46 -14.41
N ASN A 256 4.01 0.24 -13.58
CA ASN A 256 4.96 -0.87 -13.65
C ASN A 256 4.90 -1.78 -12.42
N GLN A 257 4.13 -1.39 -11.39
CA GLN A 257 3.79 -2.21 -10.24
C GLN A 257 2.39 -1.86 -9.75
N LEU A 258 1.60 -2.88 -9.44
CA LEU A 258 0.31 -2.77 -8.76
C LEU A 258 0.09 -4.07 -7.97
N ILE A 259 0.32 -4.03 -6.67
CA ILE A 259 0.20 -5.18 -5.77
C ILE A 259 -0.78 -4.84 -4.67
N THR A 260 -1.68 -5.77 -4.35
CA THR A 260 -2.55 -5.71 -3.18
C THR A 260 -2.20 -6.84 -2.23
N LYS A 261 -2.31 -6.56 -0.93
CA LYS A 261 -2.15 -7.54 0.13
C LYS A 261 -3.33 -7.46 1.08
N TYR A 262 -3.82 -8.62 1.52
CA TYR A 262 -4.91 -8.75 2.48
C TYR A 262 -4.48 -9.71 3.59
N ILE A 263 -4.84 -9.38 4.82
CA ILE A 263 -4.57 -10.21 5.99
C ILE A 263 -5.89 -10.49 6.69
N TYR A 264 -6.22 -11.77 6.80
CA TYR A 264 -7.42 -12.27 7.46
C TYR A 264 -7.03 -13.09 8.69
N GLN A 265 -7.84 -12.97 9.73
CA GLN A 265 -7.91 -13.98 10.76
C GLN A 265 -8.54 -15.25 10.19
N VAL A 266 -8.09 -16.42 10.63
CA VAL A 266 -8.71 -17.71 10.28
C VAL A 266 -9.14 -18.42 11.55
N ASN A 267 -10.25 -19.19 11.44
CA ASN A 267 -10.70 -20.07 12.51
C ASN A 267 -9.84 -21.36 12.56
N ASP A 268 -10.11 -22.23 13.52
CA ASP A 268 -9.40 -23.51 13.70
C ASP A 268 -9.47 -24.44 12.47
N LYS A 269 -10.44 -24.23 11.58
CA LYS A 269 -10.57 -24.96 10.31
C LYS A 269 -9.82 -24.27 9.16
N GLY A 270 -9.16 -23.14 9.39
CA GLY A 270 -8.51 -22.34 8.37
C GLY A 270 -9.49 -21.58 7.46
N GLU A 271 -10.73 -21.37 7.89
CA GLU A 271 -11.75 -20.62 7.14
C GLU A 271 -11.78 -19.17 7.59
N TYR A 272 -12.13 -18.26 6.68
CA TYR A 272 -12.32 -16.84 6.96
C TYR A 272 -13.55 -16.28 6.24
N MET A 273 -14.08 -15.19 6.77
CA MET A 273 -15.22 -14.44 6.26
C MET A 273 -14.82 -12.97 6.01
N PRO A 274 -15.63 -12.16 5.35
CA PRO A 274 -15.36 -10.73 5.18
C PRO A 274 -15.09 -9.96 6.48
N GLY A 275 -15.71 -10.39 7.59
CA GLY A 275 -15.51 -9.79 8.91
C GLY A 275 -14.18 -10.13 9.57
N ASP A 276 -13.48 -11.13 9.07
CA ASP A 276 -12.18 -11.57 9.60
C ASP A 276 -11.01 -10.80 8.95
N LEU A 277 -11.29 -9.87 8.04
CA LEU A 277 -10.27 -8.97 7.51
C LEU A 277 -9.70 -8.12 8.64
N LEU A 278 -8.39 -8.13 8.79
CA LEU A 278 -7.64 -7.32 9.75
C LEU A 278 -7.06 -6.08 9.08
N GLU A 279 -6.39 -6.31 7.96
CA GLU A 279 -5.64 -5.28 7.24
C GLU A 279 -5.68 -5.52 5.73
N ALA A 280 -5.53 -4.44 4.97
CA ALA A 280 -5.28 -4.49 3.54
C ALA A 280 -4.30 -3.42 3.11
N SER A 281 -3.47 -3.71 2.09
CA SER A 281 -2.58 -2.71 1.51
C SER A 281 -2.55 -2.73 0.00
N ILE A 282 -2.20 -1.59 -0.59
CA ILE A 282 -1.88 -1.48 -2.02
C ILE A 282 -0.55 -0.77 -2.17
N THR A 283 0.32 -1.30 -3.01
CA THR A 283 1.52 -0.64 -3.48
C THR A 283 1.45 -0.40 -4.98
N VAL A 284 1.79 0.80 -5.39
CA VAL A 284 1.78 1.21 -6.79
C VAL A 284 3.08 1.91 -7.14
N GLN A 285 3.66 1.57 -8.28
CA GLN A 285 4.71 2.33 -8.91
C GLN A 285 4.39 2.59 -10.37
N GLY A 286 4.74 3.76 -10.86
CA GLY A 286 4.53 4.12 -12.25
C GLY A 286 5.21 5.41 -12.67
N ASP A 287 5.09 5.72 -13.95
CA ASP A 287 5.65 6.90 -14.58
C ASP A 287 4.56 7.83 -15.09
N GLY A 288 4.60 9.08 -14.67
CA GLY A 288 3.77 10.16 -15.19
C GLY A 288 4.41 10.81 -16.41
N LYS A 289 3.94 10.45 -17.61
CA LYS A 289 4.50 10.89 -18.90
C LYS A 289 3.79 12.08 -19.50
N GLY A 290 2.53 12.29 -19.12
CA GLY A 290 1.68 13.33 -19.69
C GLY A 290 2.14 14.75 -19.34
N LYS A 291 1.88 15.71 -20.23
CA LYS A 291 2.28 17.11 -20.07
C LYS A 291 1.80 17.73 -18.75
N TYR A 292 0.53 17.48 -18.37
CA TYR A 292 -0.03 18.03 -17.13
C TYR A 292 0.56 17.39 -15.89
N ILE A 293 0.90 16.10 -15.96
CA ILE A 293 1.53 15.36 -14.86
C ILE A 293 2.94 15.89 -14.61
N ARG A 294 3.72 16.04 -15.66
CA ARG A 294 5.09 16.58 -15.58
C ARG A 294 5.14 18.01 -15.03
N LYS A 295 4.11 18.82 -15.34
CA LYS A 295 3.99 20.17 -14.80
C LYS A 295 3.87 20.25 -13.28
N ILE A 296 3.42 19.17 -12.61
CA ILE A 296 3.32 19.14 -11.14
C ILE A 296 4.69 19.42 -10.51
N LEU A 297 5.76 18.94 -11.12
CA LEU A 297 7.15 19.13 -10.67
C LEU A 297 8.00 19.96 -11.64
N ASN A 298 7.40 20.76 -12.53
CA ASN A 298 8.12 21.48 -13.58
C ASN A 298 9.14 20.64 -14.37
N SER A 299 8.84 19.35 -14.58
CA SER A 299 9.78 18.41 -15.17
C SER A 299 9.59 18.29 -16.68
N ASP A 300 10.71 18.26 -17.42
CA ASP A 300 10.73 17.91 -18.85
C ASP A 300 10.73 16.40 -19.08
N LYS A 301 11.05 15.62 -18.05
CA LYS A 301 11.08 14.14 -18.06
C LYS A 301 9.85 13.56 -17.35
N PRO A 302 9.52 12.28 -17.60
CA PRO A 302 8.52 11.58 -16.80
C PRO A 302 8.83 11.68 -15.31
N ILE A 303 7.81 11.90 -14.50
CA ILE A 303 7.93 11.86 -13.04
C ILE A 303 7.64 10.45 -12.53
N LEU A 304 8.37 10.04 -11.53
CA LEU A 304 8.15 8.77 -10.85
C LEU A 304 7.04 8.94 -9.81
N ILE A 305 6.08 8.03 -9.85
CA ILE A 305 4.92 8.01 -8.95
C ILE A 305 5.02 6.76 -8.11
N ARG A 306 5.03 6.88 -6.79
CA ARG A 306 4.92 5.78 -5.84
C ARG A 306 3.81 6.04 -4.85
N LEU A 307 3.05 5.01 -4.56
CA LEU A 307 1.93 5.06 -3.64
C LEU A 307 1.93 3.82 -2.76
N VAL A 308 1.76 4.03 -1.48
CA VAL A 308 1.44 3.00 -0.48
C VAL A 308 0.13 3.39 0.17
N VAL A 309 -0.81 2.47 0.24
CA VAL A 309 -2.03 2.62 1.02
C VAL A 309 -2.11 1.46 2.00
N GLU A 310 -2.35 1.77 3.26
CA GLU A 310 -2.54 0.82 4.35
C GLU A 310 -3.93 1.05 4.95
N ALA A 311 -4.78 0.03 4.97
CA ALA A 311 -6.10 0.08 5.57
C ALA A 311 -6.18 -0.92 6.72
N TYR A 312 -6.61 -0.45 7.86
CA TYR A 312 -6.76 -1.20 9.10
C TYR A 312 -8.22 -1.22 9.50
N VAL A 313 -8.76 -2.40 9.79
CA VAL A 313 -10.13 -2.50 10.29
C VAL A 313 -10.18 -1.94 11.71
N ALA A 314 -10.99 -0.91 11.91
CA ALA A 314 -11.17 -0.26 13.20
C ALA A 314 -12.37 -0.85 13.94
N ASP A 315 -13.43 -1.22 13.21
CA ASP A 315 -14.64 -1.79 13.79
C ASP A 315 -15.42 -2.63 12.78
N ASN A 316 -16.15 -3.62 13.30
CA ASN A 316 -17.05 -4.50 12.57
C ASN A 316 -18.42 -4.49 13.25
N GLU A 317 -19.42 -3.96 12.58
CA GLU A 317 -20.81 -3.96 13.05
C GLU A 317 -21.67 -4.82 12.14
N TYR A 318 -22.41 -5.75 12.74
CA TYR A 318 -23.32 -6.64 12.02
C TYR A 318 -24.75 -6.11 12.11
N LEU A 319 -25.34 -5.79 10.99
CA LEU A 319 -26.61 -5.09 10.86
C LEU A 319 -27.66 -5.94 10.13
N THR A 320 -28.92 -5.61 10.38
CA THR A 320 -29.99 -6.01 9.47
C THR A 320 -29.87 -5.24 8.16
N LYS A 321 -30.50 -5.71 7.11
CA LYS A 321 -30.53 -4.99 5.82
C LYS A 321 -31.18 -3.61 5.93
N GLU A 322 -32.20 -3.48 6.75
CA GLU A 322 -32.96 -2.27 6.98
C GLU A 322 -32.08 -1.21 7.65
N ASP A 323 -31.43 -1.58 8.78
CA ASP A 323 -30.51 -0.71 9.51
C ASP A 323 -29.32 -0.30 8.61
N ALA A 324 -28.76 -1.25 7.86
CA ALA A 324 -27.66 -0.96 6.93
C ALA A 324 -28.05 0.03 5.81
N LYS A 325 -29.29 -0.03 5.32
CA LYS A 325 -29.79 0.93 4.33
C LYS A 325 -29.97 2.33 4.93
N GLU A 326 -30.45 2.39 6.16
CA GLU A 326 -30.61 3.64 6.89
C GLU A 326 -29.26 4.30 7.15
N ASP A 327 -28.30 3.56 7.71
CA ASP A 327 -26.94 4.02 7.95
C ASP A 327 -26.27 4.50 6.67
N TYR A 328 -26.38 3.73 5.57
CA TYR A 328 -25.78 4.09 4.30
C TYR A 328 -26.33 5.40 3.72
N LYS A 329 -27.62 5.70 3.94
CA LYS A 329 -28.27 6.94 3.50
C LYS A 329 -27.94 8.11 4.43
N ASN A 330 -27.96 7.87 5.74
CA ASN A 330 -27.80 8.86 6.79
C ASN A 330 -26.32 9.04 7.19
N LYS A 331 -25.43 9.03 6.20
CA LYS A 331 -24.00 9.20 6.40
C LYS A 331 -23.71 10.32 7.41
N PRO A 332 -22.95 10.06 8.47
CA PRO A 332 -22.56 11.09 9.42
C PRO A 332 -21.73 12.17 8.72
N SER A 333 -21.97 13.43 9.06
CA SER A 333 -21.24 14.57 8.48
C SER A 333 -19.77 14.58 8.87
N TYR A 334 -19.42 13.93 9.97
CA TYR A 334 -18.07 13.82 10.52
C TYR A 334 -17.99 12.67 11.51
N ILE A 335 -16.89 11.91 11.44
CA ILE A 335 -16.50 10.98 12.50
C ILE A 335 -15.10 11.31 13.01
N LYS A 336 -14.86 11.06 14.29
CA LYS A 336 -13.54 11.22 14.90
C LYS A 336 -12.60 10.16 14.33
N PHE A 337 -11.31 10.50 14.22
CA PHE A 337 -10.29 9.49 13.93
C PHE A 337 -10.12 8.56 15.12
N GLU A 338 -10.39 7.29 14.89
CA GLU A 338 -10.11 6.19 15.81
C GLU A 338 -9.01 5.34 15.19
N ILE A 339 -7.84 5.35 15.83
CA ILE A 339 -6.66 4.64 15.34
C ILE A 339 -6.62 3.29 16.06
N PRO A 340 -6.80 2.16 15.34
CA PRO A 340 -6.71 0.83 15.94
C PRO A 340 -5.36 0.59 16.60
N SER A 341 -5.31 -0.21 17.66
CA SER A 341 -4.07 -0.54 18.39
C SER A 341 -3.05 -1.29 17.53
N ILE A 342 -3.52 -2.02 16.51
CA ILE A 342 -2.65 -2.75 15.57
C ILE A 342 -1.87 -1.83 14.62
N VAL A 343 -2.27 -0.55 14.50
CA VAL A 343 -1.65 0.38 13.55
C VAL A 343 -0.24 0.72 14.02
N PRO A 344 0.80 0.38 13.25
CA PRO A 344 2.17 0.71 13.63
C PRO A 344 2.37 2.22 13.77
N PRO A 345 3.29 2.68 14.63
CA PRO A 345 3.60 4.10 14.77
C PRO A 345 4.04 4.68 13.42
N LEU A 346 3.80 5.99 13.24
CA LEU A 346 4.33 6.71 12.08
C LEU A 346 5.87 6.72 12.15
N THR A 347 6.51 6.64 10.98
CA THR A 347 7.96 6.83 10.89
C THR A 347 8.36 8.22 11.40
N PRO A 348 9.56 8.41 11.96
CA PRO A 348 10.00 9.73 12.43
C PRO A 348 9.88 10.83 11.36
N ALA A 349 10.19 10.50 10.11
CA ALA A 349 10.08 11.43 8.99
C ALA A 349 8.64 11.88 8.73
N ILE A 350 7.67 10.97 8.77
CA ILE A 350 6.24 11.31 8.61
C ILE A 350 5.71 12.08 9.81
N GLN A 351 6.15 11.74 11.04
CA GLN A 351 5.82 12.52 12.23
C GLN A 351 6.30 13.97 12.09
N GLN A 352 7.53 14.17 11.62
CA GLN A 352 8.10 15.48 11.37
C GLN A 352 7.32 16.25 10.29
N LEU A 353 6.95 15.59 9.17
CA LEU A 353 6.11 16.19 8.13
C LEU A 353 4.80 16.71 8.71
N VAL A 354 4.09 15.89 9.49
CA VAL A 354 2.82 16.25 10.13
C VAL A 354 2.98 17.42 11.09
N GLN A 355 4.04 17.44 11.90
CA GLN A 355 4.33 18.51 12.86
C GLN A 355 4.61 19.84 12.12
N GLN A 356 5.46 19.83 11.12
CA GLN A 356 5.82 21.01 10.34
C GLN A 356 4.64 21.57 9.56
N ALA A 357 3.84 20.70 8.93
CA ALA A 357 2.63 21.12 8.22
C ALA A 357 1.62 21.80 9.18
N LYS A 358 1.39 21.23 10.38
CA LYS A 358 0.53 21.81 11.40
C LYS A 358 1.07 23.16 11.93
N ALA A 359 2.37 23.30 12.07
CA ALA A 359 2.98 24.55 12.53
C ALA A 359 2.83 25.66 11.48
N THR A 360 2.93 25.36 10.21
CA THR A 360 2.77 26.31 9.10
C THR A 360 1.31 26.77 8.95
N SER A 361 0.33 25.90 9.21
CA SER A 361 -1.09 26.23 9.06
C SER A 361 -1.65 27.11 10.19
N LYS A 362 -0.89 27.32 11.27
CA LYS A 362 -1.25 28.20 12.41
C LYS A 362 -0.76 29.64 12.26
N LYS A 363 0.06 29.90 11.25
CA LYS A 363 0.54 31.23 10.84
C LYS A 363 -0.34 31.79 9.73
#